data_47c908d4ac5788e67fd7a41b67b5033f
#
_entry.id   47c908d4ac5788e67fd7a41b67b5033f
#
_cell.length_a   1.000
_cell.length_b   1.000
_cell.length_c   1.000
_cell.angle_alpha   90.00
_cell.angle_beta   90.00
_cell.angle_gamma   90.00
#
_symmetry.space_group_name_H-M   'P 1'
#
loop_
_entity.id
_entity.type
_entity.pdbx_description
1 polymer ?
#
loop_
_entity_poly.entity_id
_entity_poly.type
_entity_poly.pdbx_seq_one_letter_code
_entity_poly.pdbx_strand_id
1 'polypeptide(L)'
;VLTNVSADDPDTTKRGRVDLVFLNEAQKMQRRVLTNAIKGTADRGGLAILAANPPENSKGEWVYDLHEAIQEGKFSKNKPKYFHYDSKLNPFVDQEANERAGEVLWILDPETARANDAGIWKRPGDLAYYAFARRINVKAPPQLGDVTQEWTRRRLGRAYSFIGGYDPNDRPHHAMTFWKLYGDIENPILWAVDELLVENADGEDHVLECVSQKYDKESVVFVMDNSCFFQDSKHRRNGKNSSDYFRGWGYRAEMNQPPARNSKTGNPRNPPIELRVALVNKLLYQSEDGLKHARMFVAPDCIHLIEALKKCASKKVRYGY
;
A
#
# COMPACT_ATOMS: atom_id res chain seq x y z
N VAL A 1 32.57 0.05 -29.51
CA VAL A 1 33.07 1.11 -28.61
C VAL A 1 32.28 1.03 -27.33
N LEU A 2 33.00 0.92 -26.21
CA LEU A 2 32.40 0.91 -24.88
C LEU A 2 32.40 2.38 -24.37
N THR A 3 31.23 2.89 -24.00
CA THR A 3 31.10 4.26 -23.47
C THR A 3 30.45 4.19 -22.10
N ASN A 4 31.10 4.76 -21.09
CA ASN A 4 30.53 4.92 -19.76
C ASN A 4 29.83 6.30 -19.65
N VAL A 5 28.61 6.33 -19.12
CA VAL A 5 27.79 7.54 -18.99
C VAL A 5 27.19 7.58 -17.59
N SER A 6 27.25 8.76 -16.93
CA SER A 6 26.53 8.95 -15.67
C SER A 6 25.01 8.95 -15.91
N ALA A 7 24.28 8.30 -15.02
CA ALA A 7 22.83 8.23 -15.02
C ALA A 7 22.18 9.24 -14.05
N ASP A 8 22.96 10.13 -13.45
CA ASP A 8 22.46 11.16 -12.53
C ASP A 8 21.53 12.16 -13.25
N ASP A 9 21.92 12.52 -14.50
CA ASP A 9 21.02 13.23 -15.41
C ASP A 9 20.50 12.26 -16.48
N PRO A 10 19.18 11.93 -16.49
CA PRO A 10 18.60 11.06 -17.48
C PRO A 10 18.79 11.53 -18.93
N ASP A 11 18.98 12.82 -19.17
CA ASP A 11 19.14 13.35 -20.51
C ASP A 11 20.50 13.03 -21.11
N THR A 12 21.52 12.79 -20.30
CA THR A 12 22.82 12.31 -20.76
C THR A 12 22.74 10.90 -21.34
N THR A 13 21.72 10.11 -20.96
CA THR A 13 21.49 8.75 -21.46
C THR A 13 20.73 8.70 -22.79
N LYS A 14 20.29 9.82 -23.34
CA LYS A 14 19.64 9.93 -24.67
C LYS A 14 20.66 9.84 -25.82
N ARG A 15 21.70 9.12 -25.65
CA ARG A 15 22.73 8.95 -26.70
C ARG A 15 22.34 7.84 -27.64
N GLY A 16 22.39 8.16 -28.89
CA GLY A 16 22.48 7.37 -30.11
C GLY A 16 22.09 5.89 -30.10
N ARG A 17 22.13 5.31 -31.25
CA ARG A 17 21.81 3.88 -31.49
C ARG A 17 22.90 3.02 -30.88
N VAL A 18 22.54 2.16 -29.93
CA VAL A 18 23.47 1.24 -29.24
C VAL A 18 22.93 -0.20 -29.29
N ASP A 19 23.83 -1.16 -29.35
CA ASP A 19 23.47 -2.58 -29.42
C ASP A 19 23.24 -3.18 -28.02
N LEU A 20 23.89 -2.61 -27.01
CA LEU A 20 23.78 -3.05 -25.62
C LEU A 20 23.85 -1.87 -24.67
N VAL A 21 22.94 -1.84 -23.72
CA VAL A 21 23.00 -0.94 -22.56
C VAL A 21 23.01 -1.79 -21.28
N PHE A 22 23.96 -1.47 -20.41
CA PHE A 22 24.04 -2.07 -19.07
C PHE A 22 23.78 -0.99 -18.02
N LEU A 23 22.71 -1.14 -17.24
CA LEU A 23 22.34 -0.25 -16.15
C LEU A 23 22.75 -0.91 -14.82
N ASN A 24 23.83 -0.43 -14.22
CA ASN A 24 24.30 -0.90 -12.93
C ASN A 24 23.69 -0.08 -11.80
N GLU A 25 23.31 -0.71 -10.68
CA GLU A 25 22.63 -0.06 -9.56
C GLU A 25 21.33 0.66 -9.97
N ALA A 26 20.52 0.00 -10.81
CA ALA A 26 19.35 0.59 -11.42
C ALA A 26 18.33 1.15 -10.38
N GLN A 27 18.28 0.59 -9.16
CA GLN A 27 17.45 1.08 -8.06
C GLN A 27 17.83 2.50 -7.57
N LYS A 28 19.02 2.98 -7.89
CA LYS A 28 19.49 4.34 -7.59
C LYS A 28 19.14 5.35 -8.68
N MET A 29 18.70 4.87 -9.85
CA MET A 29 18.43 5.68 -11.03
C MET A 29 16.98 6.13 -11.11
N GLN A 30 16.72 7.17 -11.91
CA GLN A 30 15.37 7.56 -12.27
C GLN A 30 14.81 6.61 -13.35
N ARG A 31 13.51 6.30 -13.32
CA ARG A 31 12.83 5.46 -14.32
C ARG A 31 13.07 5.92 -15.77
N ARG A 32 13.23 7.22 -15.97
CA ARG A 32 13.50 7.80 -17.30
C ARG A 32 14.77 7.29 -17.95
N VAL A 33 15.78 6.90 -17.15
CA VAL A 33 17.03 6.29 -17.65
C VAL A 33 16.72 4.98 -18.37
N LEU A 34 15.91 4.09 -17.79
CA LEU A 34 15.47 2.86 -18.44
C LEU A 34 14.74 3.15 -19.76
N THR A 35 13.81 4.12 -19.76
CA THR A 35 13.06 4.48 -20.96
C THR A 35 13.98 4.94 -22.09
N ASN A 36 15.01 5.73 -21.76
CA ASN A 36 15.99 6.20 -22.72
C ASN A 36 16.88 5.05 -23.23
N ALA A 37 17.29 4.14 -22.34
CA ALA A 37 18.07 2.96 -22.69
C ALA A 37 17.31 2.07 -23.70
N ILE A 38 16.05 1.75 -23.42
CA ILE A 38 15.19 0.95 -24.32
C ILE A 38 15.04 1.63 -25.68
N LYS A 39 14.81 2.95 -25.72
CA LYS A 39 14.73 3.69 -26.98
C LYS A 39 16.04 3.66 -27.76
N GLY A 40 17.17 3.76 -27.07
CA GLY A 40 18.50 3.73 -27.69
C GLY A 40 18.85 2.37 -28.32
N THR A 41 18.29 1.27 -27.80
CA THR A 41 18.52 -0.10 -28.32
C THR A 41 17.47 -0.52 -29.36
N ALA A 42 16.30 0.13 -29.40
CA ALA A 42 15.14 -0.34 -30.20
C ALA A 42 15.43 -0.41 -31.70
N ASP A 43 16.11 0.59 -32.28
CA ASP A 43 16.39 0.67 -33.72
C ASP A 43 17.32 -0.45 -34.23
N ARG A 44 18.06 -1.10 -33.34
CA ARG A 44 19.01 -2.16 -33.67
C ARG A 44 18.62 -3.54 -33.15
N GLY A 45 17.45 -3.64 -32.51
CA GLY A 45 17.09 -4.86 -31.80
C GLY A 45 18.04 -5.20 -30.65
N GLY A 46 18.68 -4.18 -30.07
CA GLY A 46 19.67 -4.32 -29.03
C GLY A 46 19.09 -4.74 -27.69
N LEU A 47 19.97 -4.98 -26.72
CA LEU A 47 19.63 -5.52 -25.41
C LEU A 47 19.85 -4.47 -24.31
N ALA A 48 18.92 -4.38 -23.36
CA ALA A 48 19.08 -3.65 -22.11
C ALA A 48 19.18 -4.64 -20.94
N ILE A 49 20.28 -4.56 -20.18
CA ILE A 49 20.54 -5.37 -18.99
C ILE A 49 20.47 -4.43 -17.78
N LEU A 50 19.70 -4.82 -16.76
CA LEU A 50 19.61 -4.12 -15.50
C LEU A 50 20.20 -5.00 -14.40
N ALA A 51 21.15 -4.43 -13.66
CA ALA A 51 21.60 -4.98 -12.39
C ALA A 51 21.08 -4.07 -11.27
N ALA A 52 20.39 -4.65 -10.32
CA ALA A 52 19.77 -3.90 -9.22
C ALA A 52 19.70 -4.73 -7.95
N ASN A 53 19.87 -4.06 -6.83
CA ASN A 53 19.48 -4.58 -5.52
C ASN A 53 18.03 -4.19 -5.19
N PRO A 54 17.39 -4.83 -4.20
CA PRO A 54 16.11 -4.35 -3.69
C PRO A 54 16.18 -2.88 -3.30
N PRO A 55 15.21 -2.04 -3.71
CA PRO A 55 15.28 -0.61 -3.45
C PRO A 55 15.11 -0.29 -1.97
N GLU A 56 15.97 0.59 -1.44
CA GLU A 56 15.93 1.05 -0.04
C GLU A 56 14.97 2.22 0.18
N ASN A 57 14.59 2.92 -0.90
CA ASN A 57 13.76 4.12 -0.86
C ASN A 57 12.84 4.23 -2.07
N SER A 58 11.90 5.18 -2.04
CA SER A 58 10.91 5.38 -3.10
C SER A 58 11.49 5.74 -4.47
N LYS A 59 12.71 6.26 -4.54
CA LYS A 59 13.38 6.57 -5.82
C LYS A 59 13.57 5.32 -6.67
N GLY A 60 13.83 4.16 -6.03
CA GLY A 60 14.00 2.86 -6.67
C GLY A 60 12.71 2.06 -6.87
N GLU A 61 11.56 2.56 -6.43
CA GLU A 61 10.28 1.83 -6.47
C GLU A 61 9.92 1.31 -7.87
N TRP A 62 10.26 2.05 -8.91
CA TRP A 62 10.01 1.62 -10.28
C TRP A 62 10.69 0.30 -10.66
N VAL A 63 11.82 -0.03 -10.03
CA VAL A 63 12.53 -1.31 -10.25
C VAL A 63 11.77 -2.43 -9.57
N TYR A 64 11.21 -2.18 -8.38
CA TYR A 64 10.30 -3.09 -7.71
C TYR A 64 9.04 -3.35 -8.57
N ASP A 65 8.41 -2.29 -9.08
CA ASP A 65 7.24 -2.40 -9.96
C ASP A 65 7.55 -3.20 -11.24
N LEU A 66 8.74 -3.01 -11.82
CA LEU A 66 9.21 -3.77 -12.95
C LEU A 66 9.37 -5.25 -12.59
N HIS A 67 9.98 -5.55 -11.45
CA HIS A 67 10.11 -6.91 -10.93
C HIS A 67 8.75 -7.58 -10.78
N GLU A 68 7.79 -6.93 -10.11
CA GLU A 68 6.41 -7.45 -9.99
C GLU A 68 5.77 -7.70 -11.36
N ALA A 69 5.89 -6.75 -12.29
CA ALA A 69 5.33 -6.89 -13.62
C ALA A 69 5.91 -8.09 -14.39
N ILE A 70 7.19 -8.41 -14.18
CA ILE A 70 7.83 -9.60 -14.75
C ILE A 70 7.27 -10.88 -14.12
N GLN A 71 7.16 -10.90 -12.78
CA GLN A 71 6.62 -12.06 -12.06
C GLN A 71 5.15 -12.33 -12.39
N GLU A 72 4.36 -11.28 -12.60
CA GLU A 72 2.95 -11.38 -13.01
C GLU A 72 2.76 -11.70 -14.50
N GLY A 73 3.84 -11.78 -15.29
CA GLY A 73 3.78 -12.10 -16.72
C GLY A 73 3.10 -11.03 -17.57
N LYS A 74 3.14 -9.75 -17.16
CA LYS A 74 2.48 -8.63 -17.87
C LYS A 74 3.05 -8.30 -19.25
N PHE A 75 4.16 -8.92 -19.63
CA PHE A 75 4.80 -8.70 -20.93
C PHE A 75 4.30 -9.69 -21.96
N SER A 76 3.51 -9.23 -22.93
CA SER A 76 2.97 -10.06 -24.02
C SER A 76 3.96 -10.30 -25.13
N LYS A 77 4.81 -9.29 -25.43
CA LYS A 77 5.89 -9.34 -26.43
C LYS A 77 7.21 -9.21 -25.71
N ASN A 78 8.32 -9.54 -26.16
CA ASN A 78 9.64 -9.32 -25.55
C ASN A 78 9.66 -9.58 -24.04
N LYS A 79 9.37 -10.81 -23.64
CA LYS A 79 9.38 -11.21 -22.23
C LYS A 79 10.77 -10.97 -21.63
N PRO A 80 10.95 -10.05 -20.66
CA PRO A 80 12.21 -9.87 -19.99
C PRO A 80 12.57 -11.17 -19.24
N LYS A 81 13.84 -11.53 -19.25
CA LYS A 81 14.36 -12.62 -18.43
C LYS A 81 14.77 -12.04 -17.08
N TYR A 82 14.40 -12.71 -16.02
CA TYR A 82 14.77 -12.38 -14.67
C TYR A 82 15.75 -13.40 -14.12
N PHE A 83 16.81 -12.93 -13.53
CA PHE A 83 17.82 -13.75 -12.86
C PHE A 83 17.92 -13.25 -11.42
N HIS A 84 17.70 -14.15 -10.48
CA HIS A 84 17.91 -13.89 -9.06
C HIS A 84 19.24 -14.50 -8.64
N TYR A 85 19.97 -13.74 -7.85
CA TYR A 85 21.27 -14.16 -7.34
C TYR A 85 21.35 -13.92 -5.84
N ASP A 86 21.56 -14.98 -5.07
CA ASP A 86 21.82 -14.93 -3.65
C ASP A 86 23.31 -14.75 -3.41
N SER A 87 23.71 -13.77 -2.61
CA SER A 87 25.12 -13.50 -2.27
C SER A 87 25.83 -14.70 -1.63
N LYS A 88 25.07 -15.56 -0.94
CA LYS A 88 25.59 -16.81 -0.35
C LYS A 88 26.05 -17.83 -1.40
N LEU A 89 25.56 -17.72 -2.61
CA LEU A 89 25.97 -18.57 -3.73
C LEU A 89 27.21 -18.05 -4.48
N ASN A 90 27.73 -16.88 -4.09
CA ASN A 90 28.90 -16.29 -4.72
C ASN A 90 30.20 -16.93 -4.18
N PRO A 91 30.91 -17.77 -5.00
CA PRO A 91 32.11 -18.42 -4.54
C PRO A 91 33.32 -17.49 -4.33
N PHE A 92 33.21 -16.23 -4.78
CA PHE A 92 34.25 -15.22 -4.66
C PHE A 92 34.06 -14.27 -3.47
N VAL A 93 32.98 -14.41 -2.73
CA VAL A 93 32.71 -13.62 -1.51
C VAL A 93 33.20 -14.39 -0.30
N ASP A 94 33.96 -13.73 0.57
CA ASP A 94 34.29 -14.27 1.88
C ASP A 94 32.99 -14.38 2.70
N GLN A 95 32.49 -15.61 2.82
CA GLN A 95 31.19 -15.88 3.46
C GLN A 95 31.23 -15.51 4.96
N GLU A 96 32.36 -15.72 5.62
CA GLU A 96 32.51 -15.39 7.05
C GLU A 96 32.50 -13.86 7.27
N ALA A 97 33.15 -13.11 6.39
CA ALA A 97 33.10 -11.64 6.43
C ALA A 97 31.69 -11.11 6.11
N ASN A 98 31.01 -11.74 5.16
CA ASN A 98 29.63 -11.40 4.80
C ASN A 98 28.65 -11.70 5.95
N GLU A 99 28.80 -12.84 6.61
CA GLU A 99 27.98 -13.20 7.78
C GLU A 99 28.19 -12.22 8.95
N ARG A 100 29.46 -11.86 9.24
CA ARG A 100 29.76 -10.86 10.29
C ARG A 100 29.16 -9.48 9.99
N ALA A 101 29.25 -9.04 8.74
CA ALA A 101 28.63 -7.78 8.33
C ALA A 101 27.09 -7.87 8.40
N GLY A 102 26.54 -9.01 7.99
CA GLY A 102 25.12 -9.32 8.06
C GLY A 102 24.59 -9.34 9.50
N GLU A 103 25.36 -9.87 10.47
CA GLU A 103 24.94 -9.97 11.87
C GLU A 103 24.61 -8.61 12.49
N VAL A 104 25.42 -7.58 12.19
CA VAL A 104 25.16 -6.21 12.66
C VAL A 104 23.86 -5.68 12.05
N LEU A 105 23.65 -5.91 10.76
CA LEU A 105 22.45 -5.49 10.06
C LEU A 105 21.21 -6.24 10.57
N TRP A 106 21.35 -7.54 10.87
CA TRP A 106 20.30 -8.36 11.46
C TRP A 106 19.85 -7.86 12.84
N ILE A 107 20.77 -7.32 13.64
CA ILE A 107 20.45 -6.74 14.95
C ILE A 107 19.75 -5.39 14.79
N LEU A 108 20.19 -4.55 13.87
CA LEU A 108 19.68 -3.18 13.69
C LEU A 108 18.42 -3.11 12.83
N ASP A 109 18.34 -3.88 11.76
CA ASP A 109 17.21 -3.93 10.83
C ASP A 109 17.11 -5.32 10.18
N PRO A 110 16.47 -6.29 10.87
CA PRO A 110 16.35 -7.67 10.40
C PRO A 110 15.67 -7.81 9.04
N GLU A 111 14.75 -6.90 8.71
CA GLU A 111 14.02 -6.95 7.45
C GLU A 111 14.90 -6.50 6.28
N THR A 112 15.70 -5.46 6.46
CA THR A 112 16.68 -5.03 5.46
C THR A 112 17.79 -6.06 5.29
N ALA A 113 18.24 -6.68 6.40
CA ALA A 113 19.20 -7.77 6.34
C ALA A 113 18.70 -8.92 5.45
N ARG A 114 17.49 -9.42 5.68
CA ARG A 114 16.90 -10.47 4.85
C ARG A 114 16.79 -10.09 3.38
N ALA A 115 16.33 -8.87 3.10
CA ALA A 115 16.20 -8.41 1.73
C ALA A 115 17.54 -8.37 1.00
N ASN A 116 18.59 -7.91 1.67
CA ASN A 116 19.91 -7.79 1.09
C ASN A 116 20.61 -9.16 0.92
N ASP A 117 20.55 -10.01 1.95
CA ASP A 117 21.24 -11.30 1.94
C ASP A 117 20.64 -12.29 0.93
N ALA A 118 19.33 -12.39 0.91
CA ALA A 118 18.62 -13.31 0.03
C ALA A 118 18.15 -12.68 -1.29
N GLY A 119 18.45 -11.40 -1.53
CA GLY A 119 17.97 -10.68 -2.72
C GLY A 119 16.44 -10.59 -2.79
N ILE A 120 15.77 -10.68 -1.63
CA ILE A 120 14.32 -10.68 -1.57
C ILE A 120 13.81 -9.26 -1.81
N TRP A 121 13.00 -9.11 -2.84
CA TRP A 121 12.42 -7.83 -3.20
C TRP A 121 11.37 -7.43 -2.19
N LYS A 122 11.66 -6.37 -1.44
CA LYS A 122 10.69 -5.69 -0.59
C LYS A 122 10.45 -4.26 -1.07
N ARG A 123 9.32 -3.71 -0.70
CA ARG A 123 9.06 -2.30 -0.98
C ARG A 123 9.97 -1.40 -0.17
N PRO A 124 10.31 -0.23 -0.71
CA PRO A 124 11.13 0.75 -0.02
C PRO A 124 10.59 1.07 1.38
N GLY A 125 11.50 1.18 2.35
CA GLY A 125 11.15 1.41 3.76
C GLY A 125 10.56 2.79 4.09
N ASP A 126 10.48 3.70 3.11
CA ASP A 126 9.77 4.98 3.22
C ASP A 126 8.29 4.91 2.85
N LEU A 127 7.79 3.75 2.43
CA LEU A 127 6.37 3.52 2.22
C LEU A 127 5.66 3.22 3.54
N ALA A 128 4.49 3.84 3.73
CA ALA A 128 3.68 3.61 4.91
C ALA A 128 3.24 2.14 5.01
N TYR A 129 2.83 1.55 3.88
CA TYR A 129 2.31 0.18 3.82
C TYR A 129 3.31 -0.76 3.12
N TYR A 130 4.51 -0.86 3.67
CA TYR A 130 5.61 -1.67 3.11
C TYR A 130 5.29 -3.18 3.04
N ALA A 131 4.38 -3.69 3.87
CA ALA A 131 3.98 -5.09 3.86
C ALA A 131 2.96 -5.44 2.75
N PHE A 132 2.43 -4.44 2.02
CA PHE A 132 1.49 -4.69 0.94
C PHE A 132 2.20 -5.30 -0.27
N ALA A 133 1.80 -6.49 -0.67
CA ALA A 133 2.26 -7.15 -1.89
C ALA A 133 1.05 -7.51 -2.76
N ARG A 134 0.97 -6.94 -3.98
CA ARG A 134 -0.19 -7.11 -4.86
C ARG A 134 -0.53 -8.58 -5.10
N ARG A 135 0.47 -9.42 -5.38
CA ARG A 135 0.29 -10.86 -5.61
C ARG A 135 -0.30 -11.62 -4.41
N ILE A 136 -0.10 -11.09 -3.19
CA ILE A 136 -0.57 -11.70 -1.94
C ILE A 136 -1.90 -11.11 -1.53
N ASN A 137 -1.98 -9.77 -1.48
CA ASN A 137 -3.08 -9.06 -0.84
C ASN A 137 -4.22 -8.71 -1.81
N VAL A 138 -4.03 -8.79 -3.15
CA VAL A 138 -5.09 -8.50 -4.11
C VAL A 138 -5.68 -9.81 -4.63
N LYS A 139 -6.91 -10.12 -4.20
CA LYS A 139 -7.63 -11.35 -4.56
C LYS A 139 -9.14 -11.10 -4.59
N ALA A 140 -9.86 -11.87 -5.39
CA ALA A 140 -11.31 -11.88 -5.31
C ALA A 140 -11.79 -12.39 -3.93
N PRO A 141 -12.83 -11.79 -3.34
CA PRO A 141 -13.35 -12.23 -2.06
C PRO A 141 -13.88 -13.66 -2.15
N PRO A 142 -13.78 -14.45 -1.07
CA PRO A 142 -14.32 -15.80 -1.03
C PRO A 142 -15.84 -15.80 -1.21
N GLN A 143 -16.39 -16.85 -1.80
CA GLN A 143 -17.83 -17.02 -1.93
C GLN A 143 -18.51 -17.48 -0.62
N LEU A 144 -17.77 -18.13 0.26
CA LEU A 144 -18.25 -18.69 1.52
C LEU A 144 -17.47 -18.16 2.71
N GLY A 145 -18.06 -18.25 3.90
CA GLY A 145 -17.40 -17.89 5.15
C GLY A 145 -17.50 -16.41 5.51
N ASP A 146 -18.42 -15.65 4.90
CA ASP A 146 -18.74 -14.28 5.31
C ASP A 146 -19.37 -14.27 6.71
N VAL A 147 -18.68 -13.66 7.66
CA VAL A 147 -19.12 -13.54 9.06
C VAL A 147 -19.46 -12.10 9.45
N THR A 148 -19.55 -11.19 8.49
CA THR A 148 -19.75 -9.75 8.73
C THR A 148 -21.00 -9.47 9.53
N GLN A 149 -22.13 -10.07 9.16
CA GLN A 149 -23.40 -9.86 9.84
C GLN A 149 -23.39 -10.37 11.29
N GLU A 150 -22.80 -11.52 11.53
CA GLU A 150 -22.70 -12.08 12.87
C GLU A 150 -21.72 -11.28 13.74
N TRP A 151 -20.58 -10.88 13.17
CA TRP A 151 -19.60 -10.05 13.86
C TRP A 151 -20.19 -8.70 14.27
N THR A 152 -20.87 -8.01 13.34
CA THR A 152 -21.52 -6.71 13.62
C THR A 152 -22.66 -6.85 14.61
N ARG A 153 -23.44 -7.94 14.55
CA ARG A 153 -24.50 -8.22 15.54
C ARG A 153 -23.90 -8.35 16.95
N ARG A 154 -22.81 -9.09 17.11
CA ARG A 154 -22.15 -9.27 18.42
C ARG A 154 -21.56 -7.97 18.96
N ARG A 155 -20.93 -7.16 18.09
CA ARG A 155 -20.21 -5.95 18.49
C ARG A 155 -21.10 -4.72 18.59
N LEU A 156 -22.11 -4.60 17.75
CA LEU A 156 -22.92 -3.40 17.57
C LEU A 156 -24.41 -3.61 17.91
N GLY A 157 -24.80 -4.84 18.26
CA GLY A 157 -26.20 -5.18 18.58
C GLY A 157 -27.10 -5.32 17.35
N ARG A 158 -26.60 -5.11 16.13
CA ARG A 158 -27.33 -5.23 14.87
C ARG A 158 -26.47 -5.80 13.77
N ALA A 159 -27.07 -6.59 12.89
CA ALA A 159 -26.38 -7.19 11.73
C ALA A 159 -26.27 -6.20 10.58
N TYR A 160 -25.05 -6.06 10.02
CA TYR A 160 -24.76 -5.30 8.81
C TYR A 160 -23.98 -6.18 7.84
N SER A 161 -24.26 -6.05 6.55
CA SER A 161 -23.57 -6.83 5.51
C SER A 161 -22.22 -6.25 5.13
N PHE A 162 -21.99 -4.96 5.46
CA PHE A 162 -20.77 -4.24 5.14
C PHE A 162 -20.35 -3.32 6.30
N ILE A 163 -19.04 -3.12 6.42
CA ILE A 163 -18.44 -2.10 7.27
C ILE A 163 -17.86 -1.05 6.33
N GLY A 164 -18.41 0.17 6.36
CA GLY A 164 -17.93 1.30 5.58
C GLY A 164 -16.83 2.06 6.34
N GLY A 165 -15.72 2.37 5.69
CA GLY A 165 -14.74 3.36 6.15
C GLY A 165 -14.93 4.66 5.39
N TYR A 166 -14.97 5.79 6.07
CA TYR A 166 -15.12 7.12 5.46
C TYR A 166 -14.02 8.06 5.93
N ASP A 167 -13.40 8.73 4.96
CA ASP A 167 -12.45 9.82 5.18
C ASP A 167 -12.99 11.12 4.54
N PRO A 168 -13.35 12.13 5.33
CA PRO A 168 -13.95 13.38 4.86
C PRO A 168 -12.90 14.36 4.33
N ASN A 169 -12.08 13.95 3.38
CA ASN A 169 -11.15 14.87 2.72
C ASN A 169 -11.90 15.79 1.76
N ASP A 170 -11.96 17.08 2.07
CA ASP A 170 -12.64 18.08 1.21
C ASP A 170 -12.00 18.22 -0.19
N ARG A 171 -10.77 17.76 -0.36
CA ARG A 171 -10.05 17.84 -1.65
C ARG A 171 -8.93 16.80 -1.71
N PRO A 172 -8.71 16.16 -2.85
CA PRO A 172 -9.47 16.28 -4.11
C PRO A 172 -10.73 15.42 -4.15
N HIS A 173 -10.93 14.45 -3.21
CA HIS A 173 -12.00 13.45 -3.27
C HIS A 173 -12.45 13.04 -1.88
N HIS A 174 -13.75 12.77 -1.74
CA HIS A 174 -14.25 11.96 -0.63
C HIS A 174 -14.03 10.48 -0.94
N ALA A 175 -13.35 9.76 -0.07
CA ALA A 175 -13.03 8.36 -0.26
C ALA A 175 -13.76 7.48 0.75
N MET A 176 -14.34 6.41 0.25
CA MET A 176 -14.95 5.35 1.06
C MET A 176 -14.44 4.00 0.65
N THR A 177 -14.36 3.10 1.62
CA THR A 177 -14.05 1.70 1.41
C THR A 177 -15.08 0.83 2.10
N PHE A 178 -15.48 -0.27 1.46
CA PHE A 178 -16.46 -1.20 2.00
C PHE A 178 -15.81 -2.55 2.25
N TRP A 179 -15.99 -3.04 3.47
CA TRP A 179 -15.30 -4.22 3.99
C TRP A 179 -16.27 -5.31 4.36
N LYS A 180 -15.81 -6.53 4.16
CA LYS A 180 -16.41 -7.75 4.70
C LYS A 180 -15.40 -8.51 5.55
N LEU A 181 -15.92 -9.31 6.46
CA LEU A 181 -15.15 -10.16 7.36
C LEU A 181 -15.40 -11.61 7.03
N TYR A 182 -14.33 -12.39 6.97
CA TYR A 182 -14.39 -13.81 6.60
C TYR A 182 -13.70 -14.70 7.63
N GLY A 183 -14.14 -15.96 7.72
CA GLY A 183 -13.51 -16.99 8.52
C GLY A 183 -13.94 -16.98 9.98
N ASP A 184 -12.97 -17.01 10.91
CA ASP A 184 -13.23 -17.03 12.34
C ASP A 184 -13.74 -15.67 12.84
N ILE A 185 -14.85 -15.68 13.56
CA ILE A 185 -15.52 -14.47 14.05
C ILE A 185 -14.70 -13.73 15.11
N GLU A 186 -13.90 -14.44 15.91
CA GLU A 186 -13.05 -13.82 16.93
C GLU A 186 -11.75 -13.27 16.33
N ASN A 187 -11.34 -13.78 15.16
CA ASN A 187 -10.11 -13.42 14.50
C ASN A 187 -10.29 -13.32 12.96
N PRO A 188 -11.22 -12.46 12.49
CA PRO A 188 -11.62 -12.46 11.11
C PRO A 188 -10.54 -11.97 10.16
N ILE A 189 -10.66 -12.40 8.91
CA ILE A 189 -9.90 -11.88 7.78
C ILE A 189 -10.68 -10.73 7.18
N LEU A 190 -10.03 -9.58 7.02
CA LEU A 190 -10.61 -8.36 6.45
C LEU A 190 -10.49 -8.38 4.93
N TRP A 191 -11.59 -8.07 4.24
CA TRP A 191 -11.61 -7.96 2.79
C TRP A 191 -12.25 -6.65 2.36
N ALA A 192 -11.46 -5.76 1.76
CA ALA A 192 -12.01 -4.61 1.05
C ALA A 192 -12.68 -5.14 -0.23
N VAL A 193 -13.99 -5.07 -0.28
CA VAL A 193 -14.78 -5.66 -1.38
C VAL A 193 -15.22 -4.61 -2.40
N ASP A 194 -15.20 -3.33 -2.00
CA ASP A 194 -15.61 -2.23 -2.85
C ASP A 194 -15.03 -0.90 -2.36
N GLU A 195 -14.98 0.07 -3.24
CA GLU A 195 -14.58 1.45 -2.96
C GLU A 195 -15.50 2.43 -3.68
N LEU A 196 -15.63 3.61 -3.12
CA LEU A 196 -16.32 4.73 -3.73
C LEU A 196 -15.45 5.98 -3.61
N LEU A 197 -15.15 6.59 -4.75
CA LEU A 197 -14.44 7.85 -4.83
C LEU A 197 -15.38 8.87 -5.46
N VAL A 198 -15.71 9.93 -4.70
CA VAL A 198 -16.58 10.99 -5.18
C VAL A 198 -15.74 12.23 -5.42
N GLU A 199 -15.51 12.53 -6.70
CA GLU A 199 -14.75 13.70 -7.12
C GLU A 199 -15.62 14.94 -7.06
N ASN A 200 -15.05 16.08 -6.63
CA ASN A 200 -15.71 17.38 -6.63
C ASN A 200 -17.08 17.37 -5.91
N ALA A 201 -17.20 16.59 -4.83
CA ALA A 201 -18.44 16.56 -4.07
C ALA A 201 -18.72 17.93 -3.43
N ASP A 202 -19.96 18.41 -3.57
CA ASP A 202 -20.41 19.63 -2.92
C ASP A 202 -20.68 19.47 -1.41
N GLY A 203 -20.28 18.34 -0.84
CA GLY A 203 -20.37 18.00 0.56
C GLY A 203 -20.86 16.58 0.79
N GLU A 204 -21.11 16.26 2.06
CA GLU A 204 -21.51 14.92 2.51
C GLU A 204 -22.84 14.44 1.92
N ASP A 205 -23.79 15.36 1.66
CA ASP A 205 -25.08 14.99 1.05
C ASP A 205 -24.90 14.38 -0.34
N HIS A 206 -24.05 14.97 -1.19
CA HIS A 206 -23.74 14.42 -2.51
C HIS A 206 -23.05 13.05 -2.41
N VAL A 207 -22.13 12.90 -1.46
CA VAL A 207 -21.46 11.63 -1.20
C VAL A 207 -22.46 10.55 -0.78
N LEU A 208 -23.39 10.90 0.12
CA LEU A 208 -24.41 9.98 0.62
C LEU A 208 -25.46 9.62 -0.43
N GLU A 209 -25.76 10.53 -1.36
CA GLU A 209 -26.56 10.21 -2.54
C GLU A 209 -25.91 9.11 -3.37
N CYS A 210 -24.60 9.24 -3.68
CA CYS A 210 -23.84 8.20 -4.39
C CYS A 210 -23.83 6.87 -3.63
N VAL A 211 -23.68 6.91 -2.30
CA VAL A 211 -23.72 5.69 -1.46
C VAL A 211 -25.11 5.04 -1.53
N SER A 212 -26.18 5.83 -1.45
CA SER A 212 -27.56 5.32 -1.41
C SER A 212 -27.99 4.62 -2.70
N GLN A 213 -27.38 4.97 -3.81
CA GLN A 213 -27.60 4.30 -5.09
C GLN A 213 -27.03 2.86 -5.11
N LYS A 214 -26.05 2.57 -4.26
CA LYS A 214 -25.32 1.30 -4.25
C LYS A 214 -25.59 0.46 -3.00
N TYR A 215 -25.82 1.10 -1.88
CA TYR A 215 -25.94 0.46 -0.58
C TYR A 215 -27.18 0.91 0.19
N ASP A 216 -27.99 -0.05 0.59
CA ASP A 216 -29.10 0.21 1.50
C ASP A 216 -28.54 0.59 2.90
N LYS A 217 -29.18 1.58 3.51
CA LYS A 217 -28.84 2.07 4.86
C LYS A 217 -28.87 1.01 5.95
N GLU A 218 -29.70 -0.03 5.76
CA GLU A 218 -29.79 -1.17 6.68
C GLU A 218 -28.63 -2.18 6.49
N SER A 219 -27.90 -2.10 5.37
CA SER A 219 -26.85 -3.03 5.01
C SER A 219 -25.45 -2.59 5.44
N VAL A 220 -25.24 -1.29 5.74
CA VAL A 220 -23.92 -0.72 6.02
C VAL A 220 -23.87 -0.03 7.38
N VAL A 221 -22.81 -0.26 8.14
CA VAL A 221 -22.40 0.57 9.28
C VAL A 221 -21.11 1.29 8.92
N PHE A 222 -21.06 2.60 9.10
CA PHE A 222 -19.88 3.39 8.85
C PHE A 222 -19.03 3.55 10.10
N VAL A 223 -17.75 3.18 10.01
CA VAL A 223 -16.73 3.46 11.02
C VAL A 223 -15.92 4.66 10.55
N MET A 224 -15.96 5.73 11.31
CA MET A 224 -15.41 7.02 10.91
C MET A 224 -14.31 7.48 11.87
N ASP A 225 -13.46 8.36 11.34
CA ASP A 225 -12.48 9.08 12.15
C ASP A 225 -13.19 9.90 13.26
N ASN A 226 -12.55 10.00 14.41
CA ASN A 226 -13.14 10.73 15.55
C ASN A 226 -13.43 12.20 15.23
N SER A 227 -12.68 12.83 14.31
CA SER A 227 -12.93 14.19 13.86
C SER A 227 -14.31 14.38 13.22
N CYS A 228 -14.89 13.32 12.65
CA CYS A 228 -16.22 13.35 12.05
C CYS A 228 -17.36 13.55 13.04
N PHE A 229 -17.09 13.43 14.35
CA PHE A 229 -18.09 13.50 15.42
C PHE A 229 -18.02 14.79 16.24
N PHE A 230 -17.02 15.66 16.02
CA PHE A 230 -16.83 16.86 16.83
C PHE A 230 -17.17 18.13 16.06
N GLN A 231 -17.81 19.07 16.78
CA GLN A 231 -18.25 20.34 16.21
C GLN A 231 -17.12 21.28 15.79
N ASP A 232 -15.94 21.13 16.35
CA ASP A 232 -14.76 21.95 16.05
C ASP A 232 -13.94 21.41 14.86
N SER A 233 -14.46 20.41 14.17
CA SER A 233 -13.77 19.85 13.01
C SER A 233 -13.77 20.86 11.85
N LYS A 234 -12.71 20.84 11.06
CA LYS A 234 -12.59 21.62 9.81
C LYS A 234 -13.68 21.27 8.78
N HIS A 235 -14.37 20.16 9.01
CA HIS A 235 -15.42 19.59 8.15
C HIS A 235 -16.84 20.01 8.57
N ARG A 236 -16.96 20.97 9.49
CA ARG A 236 -18.27 21.45 9.91
C ARG A 236 -18.89 22.34 8.84
N ARG A 237 -19.98 21.88 8.23
CA ARG A 237 -20.82 22.68 7.35
C ARG A 237 -22.21 22.89 8.01
N ASN A 238 -22.73 24.10 7.93
CA ASN A 238 -24.07 24.44 8.45
C ASN A 238 -24.32 23.99 9.90
N GLY A 239 -23.29 23.99 10.74
CA GLY A 239 -23.42 23.58 12.15
C GLY A 239 -23.47 22.08 12.40
N LYS A 240 -23.43 21.24 11.35
CA LYS A 240 -23.43 19.78 11.43
C LYS A 240 -22.01 19.25 11.22
N ASN A 241 -21.67 18.15 11.86
CA ASN A 241 -20.47 17.36 11.57
C ASN A 241 -20.80 16.23 10.58
N SER A 242 -19.78 15.57 10.05
CA SER A 242 -20.00 14.51 9.04
C SER A 242 -20.91 13.39 9.55
N SER A 243 -20.77 12.98 10.82
CA SER A 243 -21.64 11.93 11.38
C SER A 243 -23.12 12.33 11.46
N ASP A 244 -23.44 13.62 11.61
CA ASP A 244 -24.81 14.11 11.62
C ASP A 244 -25.47 13.97 10.25
N TYR A 245 -24.72 14.19 9.16
CA TYR A 245 -25.19 13.95 7.79
C TYR A 245 -25.51 12.48 7.58
N PHE A 246 -24.59 11.57 7.93
CA PHE A 246 -24.81 10.12 7.79
C PHE A 246 -26.05 9.65 8.55
N ARG A 247 -26.23 10.11 9.79
CA ARG A 247 -27.43 9.81 10.60
C ARG A 247 -28.69 10.42 10.01
N GLY A 248 -28.61 11.63 9.47
CA GLY A 248 -29.73 12.29 8.78
C GLY A 248 -30.23 11.51 7.58
N TRP A 249 -29.33 10.83 6.84
CA TRP A 249 -29.66 9.92 5.75
C TRP A 249 -30.11 8.53 6.24
N GLY A 250 -30.05 8.27 7.55
CA GLY A 250 -30.45 7.00 8.16
C GLY A 250 -29.36 5.95 8.23
N TYR A 251 -28.12 6.28 7.87
CA TYR A 251 -26.98 5.40 8.07
C TYR A 251 -26.49 5.42 9.51
N ARG A 252 -26.06 4.27 10.00
CA ARG A 252 -25.38 4.19 11.28
C ARG A 252 -23.94 4.61 11.15
N ALA A 253 -23.53 5.63 11.92
CA ALA A 253 -22.14 6.08 12.03
C ALA A 253 -21.60 5.76 13.43
N GLU A 254 -20.53 4.99 13.48
CA GLU A 254 -19.82 4.59 14.68
C GLU A 254 -18.46 5.28 14.75
N MET A 255 -18.11 5.73 15.93
CA MET A 255 -16.81 6.31 16.19
C MET A 255 -15.76 5.22 16.28
N ASN A 256 -14.63 5.40 15.61
CA ASN A 256 -13.47 4.57 15.83
C ASN A 256 -12.98 4.80 17.27
N GLN A 257 -13.27 3.87 18.17
CA GLN A 257 -12.94 4.01 19.58
C GLN A 257 -11.51 3.60 19.88
N PRO A 258 -10.65 4.54 20.19
CA PRO A 258 -9.59 4.30 21.14
C PRO A 258 -10.02 4.80 22.53
N PRO A 259 -9.64 4.11 23.59
CA PRO A 259 -9.93 4.50 24.96
C PRO A 259 -9.20 5.77 25.43
N ALA A 260 -8.23 6.27 24.66
CA ALA A 260 -7.44 7.43 25.04
C ALA A 260 -8.19 8.73 24.78
N ARG A 261 -8.38 9.52 25.82
CA ARG A 261 -8.89 10.90 25.70
C ARG A 261 -7.75 11.90 25.64
N ASN A 262 -7.91 12.97 24.90
CA ASN A 262 -7.00 14.09 24.95
C ASN A 262 -7.04 14.71 26.36
N SER A 263 -5.91 14.76 27.07
CA SER A 263 -5.83 15.28 28.43
C SER A 263 -6.25 16.76 28.58
N LYS A 264 -6.18 17.54 27.48
CA LYS A 264 -6.54 18.96 27.48
C LYS A 264 -8.01 19.20 27.14
N THR A 265 -8.61 18.39 26.27
CA THR A 265 -9.97 18.64 25.76
C THR A 265 -10.99 17.61 26.22
N GLY A 266 -10.56 16.49 26.82
CA GLY A 266 -11.43 15.36 27.18
C GLY A 266 -12.01 14.58 26.00
N ASN A 267 -11.75 15.02 24.76
CA ASN A 267 -12.28 14.41 23.55
C ASN A 267 -11.57 13.09 23.22
N PRO A 268 -12.27 12.08 22.65
CA PRO A 268 -11.65 10.89 22.14
C PRO A 268 -10.57 11.25 21.10
N ARG A 269 -9.45 10.56 21.16
CA ARG A 269 -8.30 10.80 20.29
C ARG A 269 -8.11 9.62 19.35
N ASN A 270 -7.87 9.91 18.08
CA ASN A 270 -7.44 8.86 17.15
C ASN A 270 -6.14 8.21 17.63
N PRO A 271 -5.97 6.91 17.45
CA PRO A 271 -4.68 6.28 17.66
C PRO A 271 -3.59 7.00 16.85
N PRO A 272 -2.36 7.11 17.37
CA PRO A 272 -1.25 7.64 16.61
C PRO A 272 -1.17 7.01 15.22
N ILE A 273 -0.78 7.79 14.24
CA ILE A 273 -0.74 7.34 12.83
C ILE A 273 0.19 6.14 12.67
N GLU A 274 1.29 6.14 13.41
CA GLU A 274 2.29 5.06 13.41
C GLU A 274 1.68 3.74 13.87
N LEU A 275 0.85 3.76 14.92
CA LEU A 275 0.19 2.55 15.41
C LEU A 275 -0.85 2.03 14.41
N ARG A 276 -1.58 2.91 13.73
CA ARG A 276 -2.55 2.54 12.69
C ARG A 276 -1.83 1.90 11.50
N VAL A 277 -0.75 2.52 11.05
CA VAL A 277 0.08 2.01 9.94
C VAL A 277 0.72 0.66 10.32
N ALA A 278 1.26 0.54 11.53
CA ALA A 278 1.84 -0.72 12.01
C ALA A 278 0.80 -1.85 12.07
N LEU A 279 -0.44 -1.56 12.50
CA LEU A 279 -1.53 -2.54 12.50
C LEU A 279 -1.87 -3.00 11.09
N VAL A 280 -2.00 -2.07 10.15
CA VAL A 280 -2.30 -2.40 8.74
C VAL A 280 -1.18 -3.25 8.15
N ASN A 281 0.09 -2.89 8.35
CA ASN A 281 1.21 -3.71 7.91
C ASN A 281 1.20 -5.12 8.51
N LYS A 282 0.87 -5.25 9.81
CA LYS A 282 0.72 -6.55 10.46
C LYS A 282 -0.37 -7.42 9.83
N LEU A 283 -1.48 -6.80 9.38
CA LEU A 283 -2.58 -7.50 8.71
C LEU A 283 -2.25 -7.85 7.25
N LEU A 284 -1.48 -7.02 6.58
CA LEU A 284 -1.06 -7.25 5.18
C LEU A 284 0.05 -8.31 5.06
N TYR A 285 0.86 -8.48 6.11
CA TYR A 285 2.06 -9.30 6.09
C TYR A 285 1.76 -10.79 6.03
N GLN A 286 2.44 -11.47 5.12
CA GLN A 286 2.54 -12.92 5.08
C GLN A 286 4.00 -13.32 5.24
N SER A 287 4.32 -14.25 6.14
CA SER A 287 5.68 -14.76 6.28
C SER A 287 6.06 -15.67 5.12
N GLU A 288 7.33 -15.74 4.79
CA GLU A 288 7.85 -16.54 3.67
C GLU A 288 7.69 -18.03 3.91
N ASP A 289 7.82 -18.45 5.16
CA ASP A 289 7.61 -19.84 5.60
C ASP A 289 6.13 -20.26 5.65
N GLY A 290 5.21 -19.32 5.36
CA GLY A 290 3.77 -19.57 5.39
C GLY A 290 3.16 -19.75 6.78
N LEU A 291 3.95 -19.63 7.86
CA LEU A 291 3.46 -19.76 9.24
C LEU A 291 2.56 -18.60 9.66
N LYS A 292 2.78 -17.41 9.08
CA LYS A 292 1.90 -16.25 9.26
C LYS A 292 1.22 -15.92 7.94
N HIS A 293 -0.10 -15.95 7.92
CA HIS A 293 -0.89 -15.62 6.74
C HIS A 293 -1.38 -14.18 6.80
N ALA A 294 -1.42 -13.52 5.65
CA ALA A 294 -2.04 -12.21 5.53
C ALA A 294 -3.53 -12.29 5.93
N ARG A 295 -3.99 -11.27 6.64
CA ARG A 295 -5.36 -11.16 7.17
C ARG A 295 -6.10 -9.94 6.63
N MET A 296 -5.50 -9.21 5.70
CA MET A 296 -6.12 -8.11 5.00
C MET A 296 -5.92 -8.28 3.50
N PHE A 297 -7.02 -8.29 2.78
CA PHE A 297 -7.06 -8.44 1.33
C PHE A 297 -7.90 -7.32 0.71
N VAL A 298 -7.67 -7.09 -0.58
CA VAL A 298 -8.36 -6.07 -1.38
C VAL A 298 -8.87 -6.72 -2.66
N ALA A 299 -10.12 -6.49 -2.99
CA ALA A 299 -10.68 -6.96 -4.26
C ALA A 299 -9.98 -6.27 -5.44
N PRO A 300 -9.79 -6.97 -6.58
CA PRO A 300 -9.11 -6.41 -7.75
C PRO A 300 -9.72 -5.11 -8.28
N ASP A 301 -11.03 -4.93 -8.09
CA ASP A 301 -11.79 -3.77 -8.56
C ASP A 301 -11.60 -2.52 -7.69
N CYS A 302 -11.03 -2.66 -6.49
CA CYS A 302 -10.67 -1.53 -5.61
C CYS A 302 -9.34 -0.89 -6.04
N ILE A 303 -9.32 -0.33 -7.25
CA ILE A 303 -8.09 0.18 -7.89
C ILE A 303 -7.45 1.35 -7.15
N HIS A 304 -8.26 2.26 -6.63
CA HIS A 304 -7.75 3.43 -5.90
C HIS A 304 -7.15 3.04 -4.54
N LEU A 305 -7.78 2.12 -3.81
CA LEU A 305 -7.24 1.60 -2.55
C LEU A 305 -5.93 0.82 -2.80
N ILE A 306 -5.88 0.01 -3.85
CA ILE A 306 -4.66 -0.70 -4.25
C ILE A 306 -3.53 0.29 -4.53
N GLU A 307 -3.80 1.34 -5.32
CA GLU A 307 -2.79 2.36 -5.61
C GLU A 307 -2.41 3.20 -4.39
N ALA A 308 -3.36 3.49 -3.49
CA ALA A 308 -3.07 4.16 -2.23
C ALA A 308 -2.15 3.34 -1.31
N LEU A 309 -2.45 2.05 -1.13
CA LEU A 309 -1.60 1.12 -0.37
C LEU A 309 -0.19 0.97 -0.98
N LYS A 310 -0.11 1.10 -2.30
CA LYS A 310 1.12 1.03 -3.07
C LYS A 310 2.02 2.24 -2.92
N LYS A 311 1.43 3.44 -2.90
CA LYS A 311 2.16 4.71 -3.08
C LYS A 311 2.20 5.59 -1.84
N CYS A 312 1.46 5.26 -0.78
CA CYS A 312 1.44 6.08 0.42
C CYS A 312 2.83 6.13 1.05
N ALA A 313 3.46 7.30 0.98
CA ALA A 313 4.76 7.52 1.60
C ALA A 313 4.61 7.75 3.10
N SER A 314 5.46 7.14 3.89
CA SER A 314 5.60 7.47 5.30
C SER A 314 6.25 8.86 5.41
N LYS A 315 5.49 9.85 5.90
CA LYS A 315 6.12 11.10 6.33
C LYS A 315 6.98 10.77 7.54
N LYS A 316 8.29 10.64 7.34
CA LYS A 316 9.23 10.69 8.47
C LYS A 316 8.98 12.02 9.17
N VAL A 317 8.35 11.98 10.32
CA VAL A 317 8.32 13.13 11.23
C VAL A 317 9.78 13.37 11.57
N ARG A 318 10.38 14.41 10.99
CA ARG A 318 11.69 14.89 11.41
C ARG A 318 11.46 15.41 12.83
N TYR A 319 11.74 14.61 13.81
CA TYR A 319 11.99 15.11 15.15
C TYR A 319 13.27 15.93 15.02
N GLY A 320 13.12 17.25 14.97
CA GLY A 320 14.23 18.14 15.23
C GLY A 320 14.67 17.88 16.67
N TYR A 321 15.88 17.39 16.83
CA TYR A 321 16.63 17.47 18.08
C TYR A 321 17.19 18.90 18.16
#